data_fb37616732a31b905c38b9d4950e3940
#
_entry.id   fb37616732a31b905c38b9d4950e3940
#
_cell.length_a   1.000
_cell.length_b   1.000
_cell.length_c   1.000
_cell.angle_alpha   90.00
_cell.angle_beta   90.00
_cell.angle_gamma   90.00
#
_symmetry.space_group_name_H-M   'P 1'
#
loop_
_entity.id
_entity.type
_entity.pdbx_description
1 polymer ?
#
loop_
_entity_poly.entity_id
_entity_poly.type
_entity_poly.pdbx_seq_one_letter_code
_entity_poly.pdbx_strand_id
1 'polypeptide(L)'
;MQKKDYIIQLLKYIIMAIVVGIIVGTIDALFGRVLIAISEFRTIHYQYLLPFLPIAGLVITAMYYVFSKLSLKGMKLIFEVGQQKTDAIPLLLIPLVMIGTWLTHLFGGSAGREGVAVQIGATLSHALGRKLNFPENGRIMLVIGMAAGFGGLFQTPLSATFFAIEVIVIGKMDYEALLPALASAYIAAFTSHILGLEKFSVAIKNTINLTGTKTIISVIILGILFGLTGRLFSFSLSKLKVFMGETIMNQYLRIGVMAIPLAALLFIIHGSRYSGLGTNIISAGFAGQTIYSYDWLLKLLFTIFTLAIGFQGGEVTPLFSIGTSLGVILGGLLGLPPMLCAALGYAAVFGSATNTLIAPIMIGLEVFGGADMVLFVIVCVIAYGVNGNISIYAQEK
;
A
#
# COMPACT_ATOMS: atom_id res chain seq x y z
N MET A 1 29.10 -19.99 10.60
CA MET A 1 28.10 -21.06 10.31
C MET A 1 28.69 -21.97 9.25
N GLN A 2 28.72 -23.29 9.45
CA GLN A 2 29.21 -24.20 8.41
C GLN A 2 28.26 -24.19 7.22
N LYS A 3 28.77 -24.33 6.00
CA LYS A 3 27.99 -24.32 4.73
C LYS A 3 26.76 -25.24 4.78
N LYS A 4 26.88 -26.37 5.48
CA LYS A 4 25.80 -27.34 5.68
C LYS A 4 24.64 -26.76 6.52
N ASP A 5 24.97 -26.06 7.61
CA ASP A 5 23.96 -25.45 8.51
C ASP A 5 23.19 -24.35 7.80
N TYR A 6 23.88 -23.55 6.97
CA TYR A 6 23.23 -22.51 6.17
C TYR A 6 22.21 -23.10 5.18
N ILE A 7 22.59 -24.18 4.46
CA ILE A 7 21.69 -24.82 3.50
C ILE A 7 20.46 -25.40 4.21
N ILE A 8 20.65 -26.05 5.36
CA ILE A 8 19.52 -26.60 6.15
C ILE A 8 18.57 -25.49 6.60
N GLN A 9 19.13 -24.38 7.09
CA GLN A 9 18.31 -23.25 7.53
C GLN A 9 17.55 -22.61 6.36
N LEU A 10 18.19 -22.41 5.23
CA LEU A 10 17.55 -21.90 4.01
C LEU A 10 16.40 -22.79 3.55
N LEU A 11 16.60 -24.14 3.55
CA LEU A 11 15.55 -25.09 3.20
C LEU A 11 14.35 -24.98 4.17
N LYS A 12 14.59 -24.82 5.47
CA LYS A 12 13.52 -24.60 6.45
C LYS A 12 12.71 -23.33 6.12
N TYR A 13 13.39 -22.21 5.79
CA TYR A 13 12.71 -20.99 5.38
C TYR A 13 11.91 -21.14 4.09
N ILE A 14 12.42 -21.87 3.09
CA ILE A 14 11.71 -22.13 1.84
C ILE A 14 10.45 -22.97 2.08
N ILE A 15 10.55 -24.03 2.89
CA ILE A 15 9.38 -24.86 3.24
C ILE A 15 8.32 -24.00 3.93
N MET A 16 8.74 -23.17 4.90
CA MET A 16 7.82 -22.26 5.58
C MET A 16 7.24 -21.20 4.65
N ALA A 17 8.03 -20.71 3.70
CA ALA A 17 7.57 -19.75 2.69
C ALA A 17 6.43 -20.34 1.83
N ILE A 18 6.50 -21.61 1.47
CA ILE A 18 5.43 -22.31 0.76
C ILE A 18 4.16 -22.38 1.62
N VAL A 19 4.29 -22.80 2.87
CA VAL A 19 3.15 -22.88 3.80
C VAL A 19 2.51 -21.52 4.04
N VAL A 20 3.34 -20.52 4.33
CA VAL A 20 2.89 -19.13 4.54
C VAL A 20 2.24 -18.59 3.26
N GLY A 21 2.84 -18.81 2.08
CA GLY A 21 2.30 -18.36 0.80
C GLY A 21 0.89 -18.92 0.53
N ILE A 22 0.66 -20.21 0.77
CA ILE A 22 -0.67 -20.82 0.60
C ILE A 22 -1.68 -20.21 1.59
N ILE A 23 -1.36 -20.13 2.87
CA ILE A 23 -2.30 -19.65 3.90
C ILE A 23 -2.60 -18.17 3.69
N VAL A 24 -1.57 -17.34 3.50
CA VAL A 24 -1.73 -15.89 3.31
C VAL A 24 -2.45 -15.59 1.99
N GLY A 25 -2.08 -16.27 0.90
CA GLY A 25 -2.77 -16.12 -0.39
C GLY A 25 -4.26 -16.48 -0.32
N THR A 26 -4.63 -17.48 0.51
CA THR A 26 -6.03 -17.83 0.76
C THR A 26 -6.76 -16.72 1.54
N ILE A 27 -6.13 -16.17 2.58
CA ILE A 27 -6.70 -15.05 3.36
C ILE A 27 -6.82 -13.80 2.49
N ASP A 28 -5.82 -13.50 1.67
CA ASP A 28 -5.83 -12.37 0.74
C ASP A 28 -6.91 -12.48 -0.33
N ALA A 29 -7.15 -13.69 -0.85
CA ALA A 29 -8.26 -13.93 -1.76
C ALA A 29 -9.61 -13.63 -1.11
N LEU A 30 -9.84 -14.11 0.11
CA LEU A 30 -11.04 -13.80 0.88
C LEU A 30 -11.15 -12.29 1.13
N PHE A 31 -10.09 -11.67 1.67
CA PHE A 31 -10.05 -10.26 2.01
C PHE A 31 -10.30 -9.38 0.78
N GLY A 32 -9.60 -9.64 -0.32
CA GLY A 32 -9.68 -8.86 -1.54
C GLY A 32 -11.03 -8.97 -2.25
N ARG A 33 -11.57 -10.19 -2.37
CA ARG A 33 -12.88 -10.43 -3.02
C ARG A 33 -14.03 -9.78 -2.25
N VAL A 34 -14.06 -9.92 -0.93
CA VAL A 34 -15.05 -9.26 -0.08
C VAL A 34 -14.93 -7.74 -0.23
N LEU A 35 -13.71 -7.20 -0.26
CA LEU A 35 -13.49 -5.77 -0.42
C LEU A 35 -13.95 -5.23 -1.78
N ILE A 36 -13.77 -6.01 -2.86
CA ILE A 36 -14.27 -5.65 -4.20
C ILE A 36 -15.79 -5.59 -4.17
N ALA A 37 -16.47 -6.64 -3.66
CA ALA A 37 -17.92 -6.68 -3.55
C ALA A 37 -18.48 -5.52 -2.70
N ILE A 38 -17.83 -5.20 -1.57
CA ILE A 38 -18.17 -4.05 -0.73
C ILE A 38 -18.01 -2.73 -1.52
N SER A 39 -16.96 -2.59 -2.31
CA SER A 39 -16.69 -1.37 -3.07
C SER A 39 -17.72 -1.16 -4.19
N GLU A 40 -18.13 -2.23 -4.85
CA GLU A 40 -19.20 -2.20 -5.86
C GLU A 40 -20.54 -1.84 -5.22
N PHE A 41 -20.92 -2.51 -4.14
CA PHE A 41 -22.13 -2.22 -3.38
C PHE A 41 -22.17 -0.76 -2.91
N ARG A 42 -21.07 -0.26 -2.33
CA ARG A 42 -20.96 1.15 -1.91
C ARG A 42 -21.14 2.11 -3.08
N THR A 43 -20.54 1.83 -4.23
CA THR A 43 -20.61 2.74 -5.38
C THR A 43 -22.05 2.99 -5.82
N ILE A 44 -22.90 1.97 -5.72
CA ILE A 44 -24.34 2.07 -6.04
C ILE A 44 -25.12 2.77 -4.92
N HIS A 45 -24.77 2.50 -3.65
CA HIS A 45 -25.57 2.91 -2.49
C HIS A 45 -24.90 3.99 -1.63
N TYR A 46 -23.90 4.72 -2.15
CA TYR A 46 -23.10 5.66 -1.35
C TYR A 46 -23.95 6.73 -0.62
N GLN A 47 -25.08 7.12 -1.22
CA GLN A 47 -25.97 8.13 -0.64
C GLN A 47 -26.53 7.71 0.72
N TYR A 48 -26.77 6.41 0.89
CA TYR A 48 -27.26 5.84 2.14
C TYR A 48 -26.14 5.43 3.10
N LEU A 49 -24.98 5.05 2.59
CA LEU A 49 -23.87 4.50 3.39
C LEU A 49 -22.96 5.57 3.98
N LEU A 50 -22.59 6.59 3.20
CA LEU A 50 -21.67 7.65 3.63
C LEU A 50 -22.09 8.39 4.92
N PRO A 51 -23.39 8.72 5.15
CA PRO A 51 -23.81 9.34 6.41
C PRO A 51 -23.51 8.52 7.67
N PHE A 52 -23.35 7.20 7.53
CA PHE A 52 -23.03 6.29 8.64
C PHE A 52 -21.52 6.10 8.87
N LEU A 53 -20.67 6.77 8.10
CA LEU A 53 -19.20 6.72 8.29
C LEU A 53 -18.79 7.02 9.74
N PRO A 54 -19.35 8.03 10.47
CA PRO A 54 -19.03 8.26 11.87
C PRO A 54 -19.34 7.06 12.78
N ILE A 55 -20.46 6.41 12.55
CA ILE A 55 -20.86 5.21 13.32
C ILE A 55 -19.91 4.05 13.04
N ALA A 56 -19.56 3.83 11.78
CA ALA A 56 -18.55 2.82 11.42
C ALA A 56 -17.22 3.06 12.13
N GLY A 57 -16.77 4.32 12.22
CA GLY A 57 -15.58 4.70 12.95
C GLY A 57 -15.65 4.36 14.45
N LEU A 58 -16.79 4.61 15.10
CA LEU A 58 -17.01 4.25 16.49
C LEU A 58 -16.98 2.73 16.70
N VAL A 59 -17.62 1.96 15.81
CA VAL A 59 -17.59 0.48 15.85
C VAL A 59 -16.18 -0.05 15.68
N ILE A 60 -15.41 0.45 14.70
CA ILE A 60 -13.99 0.08 14.49
C ILE A 60 -13.20 0.35 15.78
N THR A 61 -13.31 1.55 16.35
CA THR A 61 -12.60 1.90 17.58
C THR A 61 -12.98 0.97 18.72
N ALA A 62 -14.28 0.71 18.93
CA ALA A 62 -14.76 -0.21 19.97
C ALA A 62 -14.18 -1.62 19.83
N MET A 63 -14.15 -2.17 18.60
CA MET A 63 -13.57 -3.49 18.34
C MET A 63 -12.11 -3.57 18.79
N TYR A 64 -11.29 -2.58 18.43
CA TYR A 64 -9.88 -2.59 18.86
C TYR A 64 -9.69 -2.42 20.36
N TYR A 65 -10.49 -1.57 21.01
CA TYR A 65 -10.41 -1.36 22.47
C TYR A 65 -10.85 -2.60 23.25
N VAL A 66 -11.86 -3.32 22.75
CA VAL A 66 -12.36 -4.54 23.41
C VAL A 66 -11.42 -5.72 23.21
N PHE A 67 -10.95 -5.93 21.98
CA PHE A 67 -10.23 -7.16 21.65
C PHE A 67 -8.70 -7.02 21.70
N SER A 68 -8.11 -5.93 21.24
CA SER A 68 -6.66 -5.74 21.25
C SER A 68 -6.23 -4.30 21.00
N LYS A 69 -6.01 -3.53 22.07
CA LYS A 69 -5.48 -2.15 21.96
C LYS A 69 -4.12 -2.07 21.29
N LEU A 70 -3.27 -3.09 21.46
CA LEU A 70 -1.94 -3.12 20.85
C LEU A 70 -2.04 -3.15 19.32
N SER A 71 -3.06 -3.82 18.78
CA SER A 71 -3.33 -3.91 17.35
C SER A 71 -3.70 -2.55 16.71
N LEU A 72 -4.05 -1.52 17.48
CA LEU A 72 -4.23 -0.15 16.98
C LEU A 72 -2.97 0.46 16.38
N LYS A 73 -1.79 -0.03 16.76
CA LYS A 73 -0.52 0.41 16.15
C LYS A 73 -0.43 0.01 14.66
N GLY A 74 -1.17 -1.01 14.23
CA GLY A 74 -1.23 -1.46 12.83
C GLY A 74 0.15 -1.70 12.24
N MET A 75 0.42 -1.08 11.07
CA MET A 75 1.70 -1.20 10.38
C MET A 75 2.90 -0.80 11.24
N LYS A 76 2.75 0.20 12.14
CA LYS A 76 3.84 0.60 13.05
C LYS A 76 4.30 -0.56 13.93
N LEU A 77 3.39 -1.42 14.40
CA LEU A 77 3.74 -2.61 15.19
C LEU A 77 4.56 -3.61 14.38
N ILE A 78 4.21 -3.81 13.09
CA ILE A 78 4.98 -4.66 12.18
C ILE A 78 6.44 -4.18 12.08
N PHE A 79 6.64 -2.86 11.93
CA PHE A 79 7.98 -2.27 11.88
C PHE A 79 8.72 -2.37 13.21
N GLU A 80 8.05 -2.12 14.34
CA GLU A 80 8.64 -2.26 15.67
C GLU A 80 9.16 -3.70 15.90
N VAL A 81 8.44 -4.71 15.44
CA VAL A 81 8.87 -6.13 15.52
C VAL A 81 9.97 -6.44 14.51
N GLY A 82 9.88 -5.97 13.28
CA GLY A 82 10.94 -6.15 12.27
C GLY A 82 12.27 -5.52 12.67
N GLN A 83 12.21 -4.44 13.45
CA GLN A 83 13.37 -3.74 14.06
C GLN A 83 13.76 -4.29 15.44
N GLN A 84 13.16 -5.39 15.88
CA GLN A 84 13.41 -6.04 17.16
C GLN A 84 13.17 -5.15 18.40
N LYS A 85 12.30 -4.13 18.28
CA LYS A 85 11.91 -3.22 19.38
C LYS A 85 10.76 -3.78 20.21
N THR A 86 10.05 -4.74 19.69
CA THR A 86 8.89 -5.42 20.31
C THR A 86 8.90 -6.89 19.89
N ASP A 87 8.51 -7.79 20.82
CA ASP A 87 8.69 -9.23 20.61
C ASP A 87 7.56 -9.90 19.84
N ALA A 88 6.35 -9.36 19.83
CA ALA A 88 5.21 -10.07 19.28
C ALA A 88 4.12 -9.17 18.69
N ILE A 89 3.45 -9.71 17.70
CA ILE A 89 2.25 -9.13 17.07
C ILE A 89 1.07 -10.02 17.50
N PRO A 90 -0.01 -9.45 18.10
CA PRO A 90 -1.21 -10.21 18.42
C PRO A 90 -1.86 -10.78 17.17
N LEU A 91 -2.19 -12.07 17.14
CA LEU A 91 -2.91 -12.69 16.02
C LEU A 91 -4.29 -12.05 15.76
N LEU A 92 -4.90 -11.46 16.80
CA LEU A 92 -6.14 -10.68 16.68
C LEU A 92 -6.01 -9.47 15.76
N LEU A 93 -4.80 -9.01 15.43
CA LEU A 93 -4.60 -7.98 14.42
C LEU A 93 -5.22 -8.38 13.08
N ILE A 94 -5.13 -9.65 12.69
CA ILE A 94 -5.63 -10.14 11.39
C ILE A 94 -7.15 -9.89 11.23
N PRO A 95 -8.04 -10.46 12.03
CA PRO A 95 -9.48 -10.21 11.88
C PRO A 95 -9.86 -8.75 12.14
N LEU A 96 -9.19 -8.06 13.07
CA LEU A 96 -9.49 -6.66 13.38
C LEU A 96 -9.17 -5.73 12.20
N VAL A 97 -8.01 -5.90 11.56
CA VAL A 97 -7.63 -5.05 10.43
C VAL A 97 -8.46 -5.37 9.18
N MET A 98 -8.84 -6.63 8.96
CA MET A 98 -9.74 -7.02 7.86
C MET A 98 -11.11 -6.39 8.02
N ILE A 99 -11.78 -6.62 9.15
CA ILE A 99 -13.14 -6.10 9.43
C ILE A 99 -13.12 -4.57 9.48
N GLY A 100 -12.13 -3.98 10.14
CA GLY A 100 -11.98 -2.52 10.21
C GLY A 100 -11.82 -1.89 8.82
N THR A 101 -11.06 -2.52 7.94
CA THR A 101 -10.89 -2.05 6.55
C THR A 101 -12.16 -2.24 5.73
N TRP A 102 -12.86 -3.36 5.85
CA TRP A 102 -14.14 -3.57 5.19
C TRP A 102 -15.19 -2.52 5.61
N LEU A 103 -15.29 -2.22 6.92
CA LEU A 103 -16.16 -1.17 7.42
C LEU A 103 -15.75 0.22 6.89
N THR A 104 -14.47 0.55 6.89
CA THR A 104 -13.96 1.81 6.31
C THR A 104 -14.41 1.96 4.86
N HIS A 105 -14.25 0.90 4.04
CA HIS A 105 -14.60 0.95 2.61
C HIS A 105 -16.11 0.92 2.37
N LEU A 106 -16.87 0.14 3.14
CA LEU A 106 -18.32 0.07 3.03
C LEU A 106 -18.96 1.45 3.24
N PHE A 107 -18.50 2.16 4.26
CA PHE A 107 -19.04 3.48 4.60
C PHE A 107 -18.29 4.65 3.95
N GLY A 108 -17.42 4.38 2.99
CA GLY A 108 -16.87 5.39 2.08
C GLY A 108 -15.59 6.10 2.53
N GLY A 109 -14.92 5.64 3.58
CA GLY A 109 -13.59 6.16 3.94
C GLY A 109 -12.59 5.99 2.79
N SER A 110 -11.72 6.97 2.56
CA SER A 110 -10.69 6.94 1.52
C SER A 110 -9.43 6.25 2.03
N ALA A 111 -9.23 5.00 1.65
CA ALA A 111 -8.09 4.19 2.10
C ALA A 111 -7.73 3.09 1.09
N GLY A 112 -6.55 2.50 1.25
CA GLY A 112 -6.04 1.36 0.46
C GLY A 112 -6.22 0.02 1.17
N ARG A 113 -5.65 -1.02 0.59
CA ARG A 113 -5.78 -2.40 1.07
C ARG A 113 -4.45 -3.17 1.18
N GLU A 114 -3.42 -2.79 0.43
CA GLU A 114 -2.16 -3.54 0.35
C GLU A 114 -1.38 -3.52 1.67
N GLY A 115 -1.35 -2.36 2.36
CA GLY A 115 -0.75 -2.28 3.70
C GLY A 115 -1.45 -3.18 4.73
N VAL A 116 -2.74 -3.45 4.54
CA VAL A 116 -3.50 -4.41 5.36
C VAL A 116 -3.06 -5.85 5.08
N ALA A 117 -2.90 -6.23 3.82
CA ALA A 117 -2.40 -7.56 3.44
C ALA A 117 -0.98 -7.81 3.96
N VAL A 118 -0.11 -6.80 3.90
CA VAL A 118 1.22 -6.85 4.54
C VAL A 118 1.11 -7.12 6.04
N GLN A 119 0.18 -6.46 6.75
CA GLN A 119 -0.04 -6.72 8.18
C GLN A 119 -0.55 -8.14 8.43
N ILE A 120 -1.46 -8.65 7.62
CA ILE A 120 -1.99 -10.02 7.71
C ILE A 120 -0.86 -11.04 7.56
N GLY A 121 -0.11 -10.94 6.47
CA GLY A 121 0.98 -11.86 6.15
C GLY A 121 2.10 -11.81 7.19
N ALA A 122 2.56 -10.60 7.56
CA ALA A 122 3.58 -10.41 8.58
C ALA A 122 3.18 -11.01 9.93
N THR A 123 1.94 -10.74 10.38
CA THR A 123 1.43 -11.24 11.67
C THR A 123 1.38 -12.75 11.72
N LEU A 124 0.83 -13.38 10.68
CA LEU A 124 0.72 -14.84 10.62
C LEU A 124 2.09 -15.50 10.57
N SER A 125 2.94 -15.06 9.64
CA SER A 125 4.25 -15.65 9.43
C SER A 125 5.17 -15.48 10.63
N HIS A 126 5.19 -14.29 11.25
CA HIS A 126 5.95 -14.03 12.47
C HIS A 126 5.50 -14.91 13.64
N ALA A 127 4.19 -15.09 13.84
CA ALA A 127 3.65 -15.98 14.87
C ALA A 127 4.09 -17.44 14.67
N LEU A 128 4.09 -17.93 13.41
CA LEU A 128 4.62 -19.25 13.07
C LEU A 128 6.13 -19.34 13.32
N GLY A 129 6.89 -18.32 12.94
CA GLY A 129 8.34 -18.25 13.16
C GLY A 129 8.70 -18.34 14.64
N ARG A 130 7.99 -17.61 15.49
CA ARG A 130 8.19 -17.67 16.94
C ARG A 130 7.83 -19.04 17.53
N LYS A 131 6.67 -19.58 17.14
CA LYS A 131 6.21 -20.90 17.61
C LYS A 131 7.18 -22.03 17.26
N LEU A 132 7.87 -21.92 16.13
CA LEU A 132 8.84 -22.88 15.64
C LEU A 132 10.30 -22.52 16.01
N ASN A 133 10.50 -21.52 16.86
CA ASN A 133 11.81 -21.07 17.36
C ASN A 133 12.80 -20.72 16.23
N PHE A 134 12.33 -19.99 15.20
CA PHE A 134 13.23 -19.46 14.17
C PHE A 134 14.14 -18.36 14.74
N PRO A 135 15.39 -18.23 14.21
CA PRO A 135 16.36 -17.22 14.67
C PRO A 135 15.82 -15.79 14.63
N GLU A 136 16.47 -14.90 15.41
CA GLU A 136 16.17 -13.47 15.47
C GLU A 136 14.68 -13.18 15.75
N ASN A 137 14.10 -13.95 16.67
CA ASN A 137 12.70 -13.82 17.05
C ASN A 137 11.73 -13.86 15.86
N GLY A 138 12.11 -14.58 14.81
CA GLY A 138 11.29 -14.73 13.60
C GLY A 138 11.32 -13.52 12.65
N ARG A 139 12.35 -12.69 12.65
CA ARG A 139 12.47 -11.50 11.76
C ARG A 139 12.39 -11.88 10.27
N ILE A 140 13.13 -12.89 9.83
CA ILE A 140 13.07 -13.35 8.43
C ILE A 140 11.65 -13.88 8.10
N MET A 141 11.01 -14.58 9.04
CA MET A 141 9.63 -15.04 8.86
C MET A 141 8.66 -13.86 8.72
N LEU A 142 8.85 -12.76 9.45
CA LEU A 142 8.07 -11.53 9.28
C LEU A 142 8.18 -11.00 7.84
N VAL A 143 9.40 -10.90 7.29
CA VAL A 143 9.65 -10.44 5.91
C VAL A 143 9.00 -11.38 4.89
N ILE A 144 9.12 -12.70 5.08
CA ILE A 144 8.42 -13.71 4.26
C ILE A 144 6.91 -13.45 4.24
N GLY A 145 6.32 -13.17 5.40
CA GLY A 145 4.91 -12.85 5.51
C GLY A 145 4.52 -11.54 4.85
N MET A 146 5.34 -10.49 5.00
CA MET A 146 5.11 -9.21 4.30
C MET A 146 5.08 -9.38 2.78
N ALA A 147 6.03 -10.16 2.24
CA ALA A 147 6.10 -10.46 0.82
C ALA A 147 4.89 -11.28 0.34
N ALA A 148 4.48 -12.29 1.14
CA ALA A 148 3.29 -13.09 0.84
C ALA A 148 2.01 -12.23 0.81
N GLY A 149 1.79 -11.36 1.81
CA GLY A 149 0.61 -10.52 1.88
C GLY A 149 0.52 -9.51 0.74
N PHE A 150 1.62 -8.78 0.47
CA PHE A 150 1.62 -7.85 -0.66
C PHE A 150 1.47 -8.58 -2.01
N GLY A 151 2.22 -9.68 -2.21
CA GLY A 151 2.19 -10.48 -3.43
C GLY A 151 0.84 -11.16 -3.66
N GLY A 152 0.25 -11.72 -2.62
CA GLY A 152 -1.04 -12.40 -2.67
C GLY A 152 -2.20 -11.46 -3.02
N LEU A 153 -2.24 -10.28 -2.42
CA LEU A 153 -3.33 -9.34 -2.68
C LEU A 153 -3.16 -8.56 -3.99
N PHE A 154 -1.95 -8.12 -4.29
CA PHE A 154 -1.68 -7.23 -5.44
C PHE A 154 -1.26 -7.99 -6.70
N GLN A 155 -0.88 -9.28 -6.55
CA GLN A 155 -0.44 -10.16 -7.63
C GLN A 155 0.78 -9.66 -8.42
N THR A 156 1.69 -9.01 -7.71
CA THR A 156 3.00 -8.55 -8.20
C THR A 156 4.11 -9.11 -7.31
N PRO A 157 4.46 -10.41 -7.47
CA PRO A 157 5.36 -11.09 -6.53
C PRO A 157 6.79 -10.55 -6.51
N LEU A 158 7.33 -10.04 -7.63
CA LEU A 158 8.65 -9.40 -7.63
C LEU A 158 8.62 -8.11 -6.83
N SER A 159 7.65 -7.23 -7.12
CA SER A 159 7.49 -5.97 -6.39
C SER A 159 7.29 -6.20 -4.89
N ALA A 160 6.48 -7.20 -4.54
CA ALA A 160 6.22 -7.59 -3.16
C ALA A 160 7.48 -8.07 -2.42
N THR A 161 8.30 -8.86 -3.11
CA THR A 161 9.58 -9.33 -2.57
C THR A 161 10.51 -8.19 -2.27
N PHE A 162 10.74 -7.32 -3.27
CA PHE A 162 11.62 -6.17 -3.09
C PHE A 162 11.09 -5.18 -2.07
N PHE A 163 9.78 -4.95 -2.03
CA PHE A 163 9.16 -4.14 -0.99
C PHE A 163 9.46 -4.68 0.41
N ALA A 164 9.22 -5.96 0.64
CA ALA A 164 9.39 -6.57 1.95
C ALA A 164 10.84 -6.54 2.47
N ILE A 165 11.83 -6.76 1.59
CA ILE A 165 13.24 -6.75 1.98
C ILE A 165 13.87 -5.35 2.05
N GLU A 166 13.22 -4.33 1.45
CA GLU A 166 13.73 -2.96 1.37
C GLU A 166 13.12 -2.02 2.41
N VAL A 167 11.86 -2.27 2.81
CA VAL A 167 11.04 -1.25 3.49
C VAL A 167 11.35 -1.08 4.99
N ILE A 168 11.95 -2.06 5.67
CA ILE A 168 12.12 -2.05 7.15
C ILE A 168 13.21 -1.06 7.58
N VAL A 169 14.34 -1.02 6.85
CA VAL A 169 15.51 -0.18 7.17
C VAL A 169 15.86 0.66 5.96
N ILE A 170 16.00 1.96 6.14
CA ILE A 170 16.32 2.89 5.05
C ILE A 170 17.67 2.54 4.41
N GLY A 171 17.66 2.38 3.08
CA GLY A 171 18.88 2.14 2.30
C GLY A 171 19.54 0.78 2.53
N LYS A 172 18.88 -0.16 3.21
CA LYS A 172 19.37 -1.53 3.40
C LYS A 172 18.35 -2.54 2.85
N MET A 173 18.88 -3.60 2.24
CA MET A 173 18.10 -4.73 1.76
C MET A 173 18.40 -5.98 2.59
N ASP A 174 17.37 -6.69 3.01
CA ASP A 174 17.49 -7.95 3.73
C ASP A 174 17.68 -9.12 2.76
N TYR A 175 18.89 -9.27 2.23
CA TYR A 175 19.20 -10.32 1.25
C TYR A 175 19.07 -11.74 1.78
N GLU A 176 19.14 -11.96 3.11
CA GLU A 176 18.91 -13.28 3.70
C GLU A 176 17.49 -13.75 3.50
N ALA A 177 16.54 -12.82 3.50
CA ALA A 177 15.13 -13.10 3.26
C ALA A 177 14.75 -13.20 1.77
N LEU A 178 15.64 -12.82 0.84
CA LEU A 178 15.29 -12.66 -0.59
C LEU A 178 14.65 -13.93 -1.19
N LEU A 179 15.32 -15.07 -1.11
CA LEU A 179 14.82 -16.30 -1.74
C LEU A 179 13.53 -16.81 -1.09
N PRO A 180 13.41 -16.90 0.26
CA PRO A 180 12.16 -17.31 0.88
C PRO A 180 11.03 -16.29 0.68
N ALA A 181 11.31 -14.98 0.69
CA ALA A 181 10.33 -13.95 0.39
C ALA A 181 9.80 -14.06 -1.04
N LEU A 182 10.70 -14.29 -2.01
CA LEU A 182 10.32 -14.53 -3.41
C LEU A 182 9.41 -15.76 -3.54
N ALA A 183 9.79 -16.88 -2.92
CA ALA A 183 8.98 -18.10 -2.95
C ALA A 183 7.58 -17.85 -2.35
N SER A 184 7.50 -17.20 -1.18
CA SER A 184 6.23 -16.93 -0.52
C SER A 184 5.33 -15.99 -1.33
N ALA A 185 5.89 -14.94 -1.92
CA ALA A 185 5.15 -13.97 -2.73
C ALA A 185 4.55 -14.63 -3.99
N TYR A 186 5.34 -15.45 -4.71
CA TYR A 186 4.84 -16.19 -5.88
C TYR A 186 3.77 -17.19 -5.53
N ILE A 187 3.96 -17.96 -4.45
CA ILE A 187 2.98 -18.95 -3.99
C ILE A 187 1.69 -18.25 -3.53
N ALA A 188 1.80 -17.14 -2.80
CA ALA A 188 0.63 -16.38 -2.37
C ALA A 188 -0.14 -15.78 -3.56
N ALA A 189 0.56 -15.19 -4.53
CA ALA A 189 -0.04 -14.66 -5.75
C ALA A 189 -0.74 -15.76 -6.56
N PHE A 190 -0.09 -16.91 -6.74
CA PHE A 190 -0.68 -18.06 -7.43
C PHE A 190 -1.91 -18.58 -6.70
N THR A 191 -1.84 -18.75 -5.38
CA THR A 191 -2.96 -19.23 -4.56
C THR A 191 -4.15 -18.27 -4.63
N SER A 192 -3.93 -16.98 -4.45
CA SER A 192 -5.01 -15.98 -4.49
C SER A 192 -5.63 -15.88 -5.90
N HIS A 193 -4.81 -16.03 -6.96
CA HIS A 193 -5.30 -16.06 -8.34
C HIS A 193 -6.22 -17.23 -8.61
N ILE A 194 -5.83 -18.45 -8.21
CA ILE A 194 -6.69 -19.65 -8.34
C ILE A 194 -8.01 -19.46 -7.57
N LEU A 195 -7.98 -18.74 -6.45
CA LEU A 195 -9.17 -18.44 -5.65
C LEU A 195 -9.97 -17.25 -6.18
N GLY A 196 -9.67 -16.77 -7.40
CA GLY A 196 -10.46 -15.80 -8.14
C GLY A 196 -10.15 -14.33 -7.82
N LEU A 197 -8.95 -14.02 -7.33
CA LEU A 197 -8.47 -12.64 -7.26
C LEU A 197 -7.74 -12.29 -8.55
N GLU A 198 -8.17 -11.23 -9.22
CA GLU A 198 -7.60 -10.83 -10.51
C GLU A 198 -6.45 -9.83 -10.35
N LYS A 199 -5.47 -9.94 -11.25
CA LYS A 199 -4.35 -9.02 -11.34
C LYS A 199 -4.76 -7.75 -12.09
N PHE A 200 -4.46 -6.59 -11.54
CA PHE A 200 -4.51 -5.34 -12.29
C PHE A 200 -3.26 -5.24 -13.19
N SER A 201 -3.46 -5.12 -14.50
CA SER A 201 -2.37 -4.90 -15.46
C SER A 201 -2.86 -4.06 -16.64
N VAL A 202 -1.98 -3.20 -17.14
CA VAL A 202 -2.24 -2.33 -18.29
C VAL A 202 -1.02 -2.34 -19.20
N ALA A 203 -1.19 -2.75 -20.47
CA ALA A 203 -0.12 -2.67 -21.43
C ALA A 203 0.04 -1.23 -21.95
N ILE A 204 1.20 -0.62 -21.75
CA ILE A 204 1.53 0.68 -22.31
C ILE A 204 2.02 0.49 -23.74
N LYS A 205 1.30 1.10 -24.71
CA LYS A 205 1.62 0.97 -26.14
C LYS A 205 2.47 2.12 -26.68
N ASN A 206 2.48 3.25 -25.99
CA ASN A 206 3.14 4.46 -26.45
C ASN A 206 4.49 4.63 -25.75
N THR A 207 5.57 4.38 -26.48
CA THR A 207 6.95 4.60 -26.01
C THR A 207 7.40 6.02 -26.32
N ILE A 208 8.34 6.53 -25.54
CA ILE A 208 8.98 7.84 -25.74
C ILE A 208 10.42 7.63 -26.18
N ASN A 209 10.82 8.37 -27.22
CA ASN A 209 12.22 8.40 -27.63
C ASN A 209 13.00 9.39 -26.72
N LEU A 210 13.98 8.87 -25.95
CA LEU A 210 14.81 9.63 -25.01
C LEU A 210 15.96 10.43 -25.69
N THR A 211 16.01 10.53 -27.03
CA THR A 211 17.07 11.26 -27.73
C THR A 211 16.87 12.78 -27.72
N GLY A 212 15.66 13.27 -27.46
CA GLY A 212 15.35 14.69 -27.45
C GLY A 212 15.62 15.36 -26.10
N THR A 213 16.35 16.46 -26.05
CA THR A 213 16.63 17.24 -24.82
C THR A 213 15.34 17.63 -24.10
N LYS A 214 14.28 18.04 -24.83
CA LYS A 214 12.98 18.39 -24.28
C LYS A 214 12.35 17.20 -23.54
N THR A 215 12.41 16.00 -24.13
CA THR A 215 11.88 14.77 -23.53
C THR A 215 12.61 14.42 -22.23
N ILE A 216 13.95 14.48 -22.25
CA ILE A 216 14.78 14.21 -21.06
C ILE A 216 14.41 15.17 -19.91
N ILE A 217 14.33 16.47 -20.20
CA ILE A 217 13.95 17.48 -19.22
C ILE A 217 12.54 17.20 -18.66
N SER A 218 11.59 16.86 -19.54
CA SER A 218 10.22 16.53 -19.12
C SER A 218 10.16 15.31 -18.21
N VAL A 219 10.94 14.26 -18.47
CA VAL A 219 11.03 13.05 -17.62
C VAL A 219 11.65 13.38 -16.26
N ILE A 220 12.66 14.25 -16.23
CA ILE A 220 13.26 14.71 -14.96
C ILE A 220 12.23 15.52 -14.14
N ILE A 221 11.49 16.41 -14.77
CA ILE A 221 10.41 17.19 -14.12
C ILE A 221 9.35 16.25 -13.54
N LEU A 222 8.92 15.22 -14.30
CA LEU A 222 7.99 14.21 -13.80
C LEU A 222 8.52 13.54 -12.53
N GLY A 223 9.77 13.07 -12.53
CA GLY A 223 10.40 12.43 -11.37
C GLY A 223 10.43 13.33 -10.14
N ILE A 224 10.77 14.62 -10.33
CA ILE A 224 10.77 15.61 -9.24
C ILE A 224 9.37 15.83 -8.70
N LEU A 225 8.37 16.05 -9.55
CA LEU A 225 7.00 16.33 -9.12
C LEU A 225 6.34 15.11 -8.44
N PHE A 226 6.55 13.91 -8.95
CA PHE A 226 6.09 12.68 -8.30
C PHE A 226 6.78 12.46 -6.96
N GLY A 227 8.10 12.71 -6.88
CA GLY A 227 8.86 12.66 -5.65
C GLY A 227 8.33 13.61 -4.58
N LEU A 228 8.10 14.87 -4.96
CA LEU A 228 7.53 15.89 -4.06
C LEU A 228 6.11 15.52 -3.62
N THR A 229 5.30 14.91 -4.50
CA THR A 229 3.93 14.49 -4.17
C THR A 229 3.92 13.36 -3.16
N GLY A 230 4.77 12.33 -3.33
CA GLY A 230 4.91 11.25 -2.35
C GLY A 230 5.42 11.76 -1.00
N ARG A 231 6.42 12.65 -1.01
CA ARG A 231 6.92 13.34 0.19
C ARG A 231 5.82 14.15 0.88
N LEU A 232 5.04 14.93 0.12
CA LEU A 232 3.92 15.72 0.64
C LEU A 232 2.91 14.82 1.34
N PHE A 233 2.52 13.70 0.71
CA PHE A 233 1.61 12.73 1.32
C PHE A 233 2.15 12.21 2.65
N SER A 234 3.37 11.71 2.67
CA SER A 234 3.99 11.09 3.87
C SER A 234 4.16 12.09 5.01
N PHE A 235 4.66 13.28 4.69
CA PHE A 235 4.84 14.36 5.66
C PHE A 235 3.49 14.81 6.24
N SER A 236 2.50 15.07 5.38
CA SER A 236 1.19 15.55 5.81
C SER A 236 0.44 14.51 6.61
N LEU A 237 0.49 13.22 6.22
CA LEU A 237 -0.12 12.13 6.97
C LEU A 237 0.48 12.01 8.37
N SER A 238 1.81 12.03 8.48
CA SER A 238 2.51 11.95 9.77
C SER A 238 2.16 13.14 10.67
N LYS A 239 2.24 14.35 10.15
CA LYS A 239 1.91 15.56 10.90
C LYS A 239 0.46 15.62 11.33
N LEU A 240 -0.47 15.28 10.44
CA LEU A 240 -1.89 15.30 10.76
C LEU A 240 -2.26 14.20 11.77
N LYS A 241 -1.67 12.99 11.70
CA LYS A 241 -1.85 11.93 12.73
C LYS A 241 -1.43 12.44 14.11
N VAL A 242 -0.28 13.09 14.23
CA VAL A 242 0.21 13.66 15.50
C VAL A 242 -0.73 14.76 15.97
N PHE A 243 -1.01 15.74 15.14
CA PHE A 243 -1.88 16.88 15.46
C PHE A 243 -3.27 16.41 15.93
N MET A 244 -3.91 15.49 15.21
CA MET A 244 -5.22 14.94 15.59
C MET A 244 -5.16 14.16 16.89
N GLY A 245 -4.04 13.43 17.14
CA GLY A 245 -3.82 12.69 18.37
C GLY A 245 -3.65 13.58 19.59
N GLU A 246 -2.97 14.71 19.44
CA GLU A 246 -2.73 15.69 20.51
C GLU A 246 -3.96 16.57 20.77
N THR A 247 -4.66 16.99 19.71
CA THR A 247 -5.84 17.88 19.82
C THR A 247 -7.06 17.13 20.36
N ILE A 248 -7.31 15.91 19.92
CA ILE A 248 -8.42 15.08 20.36
C ILE A 248 -7.87 13.74 20.84
N MET A 249 -7.44 13.68 22.09
CA MET A 249 -6.82 12.49 22.71
C MET A 249 -7.77 11.30 22.76
N ASN A 250 -9.07 11.54 22.98
CA ASN A 250 -10.07 10.50 22.97
C ASN A 250 -10.35 10.01 21.55
N GLN A 251 -9.97 8.76 21.24
CA GLN A 251 -10.10 8.20 19.91
C GLN A 251 -11.55 8.08 19.44
N TYR A 252 -12.49 7.80 20.34
CA TYR A 252 -13.92 7.76 20.00
C TYR A 252 -14.44 9.13 19.56
N LEU A 253 -14.08 10.20 20.30
CA LEU A 253 -14.46 11.55 19.93
C LEU A 253 -13.78 11.96 18.62
N ARG A 254 -12.49 11.66 18.47
CA ARG A 254 -11.74 12.00 17.26
C ARG A 254 -12.36 11.39 16.01
N ILE A 255 -12.61 10.08 16.00
CA ILE A 255 -13.14 9.41 14.82
C ILE A 255 -14.63 9.74 14.61
N GLY A 256 -15.44 9.77 15.67
CA GLY A 256 -16.88 10.05 15.58
C GLY A 256 -17.18 11.47 15.10
N VAL A 257 -16.52 12.49 15.69
CA VAL A 257 -16.77 13.90 15.35
C VAL A 257 -16.13 14.26 14.00
N MET A 258 -14.86 13.86 13.77
CA MET A 258 -14.14 14.27 12.55
C MET A 258 -14.60 13.49 11.31
N ALA A 259 -15.25 12.34 11.47
CA ALA A 259 -15.85 11.64 10.34
C ALA A 259 -17.11 12.33 9.78
N ILE A 260 -17.76 13.22 10.54
CA ILE A 260 -18.93 13.99 10.06
C ILE A 260 -18.53 14.91 8.90
N PRO A 261 -17.58 15.87 9.05
CA PRO A 261 -17.16 16.70 7.94
C PRO A 261 -16.52 15.89 6.82
N LEU A 262 -15.80 14.80 7.12
CA LEU A 262 -15.26 13.90 6.09
C LEU A 262 -16.37 13.31 5.23
N ALA A 263 -17.40 12.74 5.84
CA ALA A 263 -18.54 12.16 5.12
C ALA A 263 -19.27 13.20 4.29
N ALA A 264 -19.52 14.39 4.86
CA ALA A 264 -20.18 15.50 4.16
C ALA A 264 -19.38 15.94 2.91
N LEU A 265 -18.06 16.12 3.03
CA LEU A 265 -17.21 16.52 1.92
C LEU A 265 -17.15 15.43 0.84
N LEU A 266 -17.00 14.15 1.22
CA LEU A 266 -17.01 13.02 0.28
C LEU A 266 -18.37 12.87 -0.43
N PHE A 267 -19.47 13.26 0.22
CA PHE A 267 -20.80 13.24 -0.36
C PHE A 267 -20.99 14.37 -1.39
N ILE A 268 -20.61 15.60 -1.03
CA ILE A 268 -20.84 16.80 -1.82
C ILE A 268 -19.89 16.85 -3.03
N ILE A 269 -18.61 16.46 -2.82
CA ILE A 269 -17.59 16.60 -3.85
C ILE A 269 -17.62 15.37 -4.76
N HIS A 270 -18.19 15.55 -5.94
CA HIS A 270 -18.30 14.53 -7.01
C HIS A 270 -18.87 13.18 -6.58
N GLY A 271 -19.83 13.17 -5.64
CA GLY A 271 -20.64 11.98 -5.37
C GLY A 271 -19.81 10.72 -5.09
N SER A 272 -19.00 10.72 -4.03
CA SER A 272 -18.19 9.54 -3.62
C SER A 272 -16.99 9.19 -4.56
N ARG A 273 -16.64 10.03 -5.54
CA ARG A 273 -15.50 9.79 -6.46
C ARG A 273 -14.18 9.48 -5.73
N TYR A 274 -13.95 10.11 -4.59
CA TYR A 274 -12.71 9.99 -3.81
C TYR A 274 -12.81 8.97 -2.66
N SER A 275 -13.95 8.31 -2.49
CA SER A 275 -14.15 7.25 -1.51
C SER A 275 -13.41 5.96 -1.87
N GLY A 276 -13.07 5.17 -0.85
CA GLY A 276 -12.46 3.85 -0.98
C GLY A 276 -11.07 3.88 -1.61
N LEU A 277 -10.77 2.85 -2.41
CA LEU A 277 -9.44 2.60 -2.99
C LEU A 277 -8.95 3.69 -3.96
N GLY A 278 -9.84 4.25 -4.77
CA GLY A 278 -9.49 5.12 -5.90
C GLY A 278 -9.21 4.39 -7.20
N THR A 279 -9.59 3.11 -7.29
CA THR A 279 -9.48 2.31 -8.54
C THR A 279 -10.28 2.88 -9.69
N ASN A 280 -11.38 3.57 -9.41
CA ASN A 280 -12.16 4.33 -10.40
C ASN A 280 -11.33 5.43 -11.09
N ILE A 281 -10.48 6.14 -10.33
CA ILE A 281 -9.59 7.19 -10.88
C ILE A 281 -8.45 6.54 -11.67
N ILE A 282 -7.89 5.42 -11.17
CA ILE A 282 -6.87 4.65 -11.87
C ILE A 282 -7.42 4.16 -13.23
N SER A 283 -8.57 3.51 -13.21
CA SER A 283 -9.21 3.00 -14.43
C SER A 283 -9.56 4.12 -15.41
N ALA A 284 -10.08 5.26 -14.93
CA ALA A 284 -10.37 6.42 -15.76
C ALA A 284 -9.10 6.96 -16.45
N GLY A 285 -7.98 7.06 -15.72
CA GLY A 285 -6.71 7.53 -16.28
C GLY A 285 -6.18 6.65 -17.41
N PHE A 286 -6.25 5.32 -17.25
CA PHE A 286 -5.80 4.38 -18.28
C PHE A 286 -6.82 4.14 -19.41
N ALA A 287 -8.10 4.40 -19.17
CA ALA A 287 -9.14 4.33 -20.19
C ALA A 287 -9.30 5.64 -21.00
N GLY A 288 -8.49 6.67 -20.73
CA GLY A 288 -8.61 7.97 -21.38
C GLY A 288 -9.92 8.73 -21.04
N GLN A 289 -10.53 8.38 -19.91
CA GLN A 289 -11.71 9.06 -19.40
C GLN A 289 -11.34 10.34 -18.65
N THR A 290 -12.34 11.13 -18.26
CA THR A 290 -12.12 12.42 -17.61
C THR A 290 -11.37 12.30 -16.28
N ILE A 291 -10.19 12.92 -16.23
CA ILE A 291 -9.40 13.18 -15.02
C ILE A 291 -9.41 14.70 -14.79
N TYR A 292 -9.93 15.13 -13.64
CA TYR A 292 -9.91 16.53 -13.25
C TYR A 292 -8.53 16.94 -12.74
N SER A 293 -8.13 18.19 -12.99
CA SER A 293 -6.81 18.71 -12.60
C SER A 293 -6.51 18.63 -11.10
N TYR A 294 -7.54 18.52 -10.29
CA TYR A 294 -7.49 18.43 -8.83
C TYR A 294 -7.75 17.03 -8.27
N ASP A 295 -7.99 15.99 -9.11
CA ASP A 295 -8.27 14.62 -8.63
C ASP A 295 -7.17 14.08 -7.72
N TRP A 296 -5.92 14.28 -8.09
CA TRP A 296 -4.76 13.86 -7.30
C TRP A 296 -4.72 14.52 -5.93
N LEU A 297 -5.02 15.81 -5.85
CA LEU A 297 -4.98 16.58 -4.60
C LEU A 297 -6.14 16.18 -3.68
N LEU A 298 -7.36 16.08 -4.21
CA LEU A 298 -8.52 15.68 -3.40
C LEU A 298 -8.38 14.24 -2.90
N LYS A 299 -7.89 13.32 -3.74
CA LYS A 299 -7.60 11.94 -3.31
C LYS A 299 -6.56 11.89 -2.21
N LEU A 300 -5.50 12.69 -2.32
CA LEU A 300 -4.46 12.85 -1.31
C LEU A 300 -5.06 13.35 0.01
N LEU A 301 -5.81 14.45 0.00
CA LEU A 301 -6.39 15.07 1.19
C LEU A 301 -7.38 14.14 1.89
N PHE A 302 -8.32 13.54 1.15
CA PHE A 302 -9.30 12.63 1.74
C PHE A 302 -8.67 11.38 2.34
N THR A 303 -7.63 10.84 1.71
CA THR A 303 -6.91 9.67 2.23
C THR A 303 -6.16 10.02 3.52
N ILE A 304 -5.40 11.13 3.50
CA ILE A 304 -4.68 11.60 4.69
C ILE A 304 -5.65 11.85 5.84
N PHE A 305 -6.77 12.52 5.58
CA PHE A 305 -7.74 12.83 6.62
C PHE A 305 -8.41 11.57 7.17
N THR A 306 -8.84 10.64 6.32
CA THR A 306 -9.43 9.35 6.73
C THR A 306 -8.50 8.58 7.67
N LEU A 307 -7.23 8.44 7.28
CA LEU A 307 -6.26 7.66 8.06
C LEU A 307 -5.79 8.40 9.34
N ALA A 308 -5.71 9.73 9.30
CA ALA A 308 -5.27 10.53 10.44
C ALA A 308 -6.28 10.54 11.59
N ILE A 309 -7.58 10.49 11.29
CA ILE A 309 -8.61 10.45 12.33
C ILE A 309 -8.80 9.07 12.95
N GLY A 310 -8.23 8.00 12.33
CA GLY A 310 -8.14 6.66 12.93
C GLY A 310 -8.87 5.53 12.22
N PHE A 311 -9.39 5.76 11.00
CA PHE A 311 -9.94 4.67 10.19
C PHE A 311 -8.85 3.67 9.78
N GLN A 312 -9.27 2.41 9.61
CA GLN A 312 -8.39 1.33 9.19
C GLN A 312 -8.34 1.21 7.67
N GLY A 313 -7.16 0.90 7.15
CA GLY A 313 -6.88 0.73 5.73
C GLY A 313 -5.41 1.01 5.42
N GLY A 314 -5.01 0.78 4.17
CA GLY A 314 -3.67 1.05 3.67
C GLY A 314 -3.58 2.40 2.95
N GLU A 315 -2.36 2.76 2.56
CA GLU A 315 -2.05 3.99 1.83
C GLU A 315 -1.77 3.73 0.34
N VAL A 316 -1.43 2.50 -0.03
CA VAL A 316 -0.78 2.16 -1.31
C VAL A 316 -1.68 2.39 -2.52
N THR A 317 -2.88 1.78 -2.59
CA THR A 317 -3.80 2.01 -3.73
C THR A 317 -4.17 3.49 -3.90
N PRO A 318 -4.46 4.27 -2.84
CA PRO A 318 -4.60 5.73 -2.96
C PRO A 318 -3.38 6.42 -3.55
N LEU A 319 -2.16 6.04 -3.19
CA LEU A 319 -0.93 6.59 -3.78
C LEU A 319 -0.83 6.29 -5.28
N PHE A 320 -1.23 5.09 -5.69
CA PHE A 320 -1.35 4.74 -7.11
C PHE A 320 -2.36 5.63 -7.83
N SER A 321 -3.51 5.89 -7.22
CA SER A 321 -4.55 6.76 -7.77
C SER A 321 -4.09 8.22 -7.90
N ILE A 322 -3.39 8.73 -6.87
CA ILE A 322 -2.78 10.06 -6.84
C ILE A 322 -1.74 10.17 -7.96
N GLY A 323 -0.84 9.20 -8.06
CA GLY A 323 0.21 9.17 -9.08
C GLY A 323 -0.34 9.09 -10.50
N THR A 324 -1.34 8.21 -10.72
CA THR A 324 -2.01 8.08 -12.02
C THR A 324 -2.66 9.38 -12.46
N SER A 325 -3.49 9.99 -11.61
CA SER A 325 -4.21 11.21 -11.98
C SER A 325 -3.27 12.40 -12.19
N LEU A 326 -2.26 12.56 -11.34
CA LEU A 326 -1.22 13.57 -11.53
C LEU A 326 -0.43 13.33 -12.82
N GLY A 327 -0.10 12.06 -13.13
CA GLY A 327 0.62 11.69 -14.33
C GLY A 327 -0.14 12.02 -15.61
N VAL A 328 -1.46 11.78 -15.66
CA VAL A 328 -2.32 12.18 -16.78
C VAL A 328 -2.23 13.69 -17.03
N ILE A 329 -2.37 14.48 -15.97
CA ILE A 329 -2.33 15.96 -16.07
C ILE A 329 -0.97 16.47 -16.54
N LEU A 330 0.10 15.99 -15.91
CA LEU A 330 1.46 16.40 -16.25
C LEU A 330 1.86 15.93 -17.66
N GLY A 331 1.42 14.76 -18.08
CA GLY A 331 1.63 14.27 -19.45
C GLY A 331 1.05 15.22 -20.48
N GLY A 332 -0.20 15.64 -20.29
CA GLY A 332 -0.85 16.64 -21.15
C GLY A 332 -0.11 17.98 -21.18
N LEU A 333 0.32 18.48 -20.03
CA LEU A 333 1.05 19.77 -19.92
C LEU A 333 2.45 19.73 -20.56
N LEU A 334 3.15 18.61 -20.45
CA LEU A 334 4.51 18.44 -20.96
C LEU A 334 4.55 17.93 -22.43
N GLY A 335 3.40 17.63 -23.02
CA GLY A 335 3.29 17.07 -24.36
C GLY A 335 3.81 15.64 -24.47
N LEU A 336 3.69 14.86 -23.37
CA LEU A 336 4.07 13.45 -23.30
C LEU A 336 2.80 12.57 -23.34
N PRO A 337 2.89 11.28 -23.73
CA PRO A 337 1.74 10.38 -23.71
C PRO A 337 1.13 10.27 -22.31
N PRO A 338 -0.13 10.68 -22.08
CA PRO A 338 -0.72 10.72 -20.74
C PRO A 338 -0.77 9.36 -20.04
N MET A 339 -1.02 8.26 -20.76
CA MET A 339 -1.06 6.92 -20.19
C MET A 339 0.31 6.47 -19.65
N LEU A 340 1.39 6.80 -20.37
CA LEU A 340 2.76 6.50 -19.91
C LEU A 340 3.08 7.33 -18.68
N CYS A 341 2.77 8.63 -18.68
CA CYS A 341 2.98 9.48 -17.51
C CYS A 341 2.14 9.04 -16.30
N ALA A 342 0.92 8.53 -16.54
CA ALA A 342 0.08 7.91 -15.53
C ALA A 342 0.74 6.68 -14.89
N ALA A 343 1.34 5.81 -15.71
CA ALA A 343 2.06 4.62 -15.24
C ALA A 343 3.32 4.99 -14.44
N LEU A 344 4.10 5.96 -14.92
CA LEU A 344 5.27 6.47 -14.22
C LEU A 344 4.88 7.09 -12.87
N GLY A 345 3.81 7.90 -12.84
CA GLY A 345 3.28 8.50 -11.62
C GLY A 345 2.76 7.45 -10.63
N TYR A 346 2.03 6.43 -11.12
CA TYR A 346 1.55 5.30 -10.32
C TYR A 346 2.69 4.68 -9.51
N ALA A 347 3.81 4.34 -10.14
CA ALA A 347 4.94 3.73 -9.47
C ALA A 347 5.74 4.73 -8.62
N ALA A 348 6.08 5.90 -9.17
CA ALA A 348 7.01 6.84 -8.54
C ALA A 348 6.45 7.54 -7.30
N VAL A 349 5.16 7.90 -7.28
CA VAL A 349 4.52 8.50 -6.10
C VAL A 349 4.46 7.49 -4.95
N PHE A 350 4.16 6.22 -5.24
CA PHE A 350 4.22 5.14 -4.27
C PHE A 350 5.63 4.96 -3.73
N GLY A 351 6.63 4.83 -4.60
CA GLY A 351 8.02 4.65 -4.20
C GLY A 351 8.55 5.78 -3.33
N SER A 352 8.23 7.01 -3.69
CA SER A 352 8.57 8.18 -2.87
C SER A 352 7.87 8.13 -1.51
N ALA A 353 6.55 7.90 -1.47
CA ALA A 353 5.81 7.90 -0.22
C ALA A 353 6.23 6.78 0.75
N THR A 354 6.60 5.61 0.23
CA THR A 354 7.09 4.48 1.02
C THR A 354 8.59 4.53 1.30
N ASN A 355 9.30 5.44 0.64
CA ASN A 355 10.77 5.53 0.66
C ASN A 355 11.41 4.21 0.26
N THR A 356 10.95 3.63 -0.86
CA THR A 356 11.48 2.43 -1.50
C THR A 356 11.89 2.73 -2.94
N LEU A 357 12.94 2.08 -3.43
CA LEU A 357 13.49 2.33 -4.77
C LEU A 357 13.20 1.19 -5.73
N ILE A 358 13.51 -0.05 -5.35
CA ILE A 358 13.42 -1.18 -6.28
C ILE A 358 11.97 -1.66 -6.45
N ALA A 359 11.20 -1.69 -5.36
CA ALA A 359 9.80 -2.12 -5.41
C ALA A 359 8.95 -1.35 -6.45
N PRO A 360 8.95 -0.01 -6.52
CA PRO A 360 8.18 0.72 -7.53
C PRO A 360 8.67 0.48 -8.98
N ILE A 361 9.98 0.26 -9.18
CA ILE A 361 10.53 -0.11 -10.49
C ILE A 361 9.96 -1.47 -10.93
N MET A 362 9.91 -2.45 -10.01
CA MET A 362 9.32 -3.77 -10.29
C MET A 362 7.80 -3.68 -10.53
N ILE A 363 7.08 -2.76 -9.88
CA ILE A 363 5.67 -2.46 -10.23
C ILE A 363 5.56 -2.02 -11.68
N GLY A 364 6.46 -1.17 -12.15
CA GLY A 364 6.54 -0.79 -13.55
C GLY A 364 6.62 -1.98 -14.50
N LEU A 365 7.45 -2.97 -14.15
CA LEU A 365 7.60 -4.21 -14.91
C LEU A 365 6.35 -5.10 -14.86
N GLU A 366 5.84 -5.37 -13.66
CA GLU A 366 4.79 -6.38 -13.46
C GLU A 366 3.38 -5.90 -13.82
N VAL A 367 3.12 -4.60 -13.70
CA VAL A 367 1.80 -4.01 -13.98
C VAL A 367 1.70 -3.46 -15.39
N PHE A 368 2.78 -2.83 -15.89
CA PHE A 368 2.77 -2.09 -17.17
C PHE A 368 3.61 -2.74 -18.28
N GLY A 369 4.36 -3.80 -17.96
CA GLY A 369 5.24 -4.48 -18.91
C GLY A 369 6.62 -3.83 -18.98
N GLY A 370 7.57 -4.52 -19.62
CA GLY A 370 9.00 -4.15 -19.62
C GLY A 370 9.42 -3.14 -20.68
N ALA A 371 8.54 -2.70 -21.60
CA ALA A 371 8.92 -1.89 -22.75
C ALA A 371 9.57 -0.54 -22.38
N ASP A 372 9.07 0.10 -21.31
CA ASP A 372 9.54 1.41 -20.86
C ASP A 372 10.31 1.36 -19.53
N MET A 373 10.93 0.23 -19.22
CA MET A 373 11.59 -0.02 -17.94
C MET A 373 12.66 1.05 -17.60
N VAL A 374 13.37 1.56 -18.59
CA VAL A 374 14.37 2.63 -18.41
C VAL A 374 13.73 3.91 -17.86
N LEU A 375 12.51 4.25 -18.32
CA LEU A 375 11.78 5.42 -17.82
C LEU A 375 11.33 5.22 -16.37
N PHE A 376 10.86 4.02 -16.01
CA PHE A 376 10.54 3.71 -14.61
C PHE A 376 11.77 3.84 -13.71
N VAL A 377 12.93 3.34 -14.16
CA VAL A 377 14.19 3.49 -13.39
C VAL A 377 14.52 4.97 -13.19
N ILE A 378 14.55 5.77 -14.26
CA ILE A 378 14.90 7.19 -14.19
C ILE A 378 13.94 7.95 -13.25
N VAL A 379 12.64 7.80 -13.47
CA VAL A 379 11.63 8.56 -12.73
C VAL A 379 11.57 8.13 -11.26
N CYS A 380 11.66 6.83 -10.96
CA CYS A 380 11.67 6.33 -9.58
C CYS A 380 12.95 6.72 -8.82
N VAL A 381 14.12 6.67 -9.47
CA VAL A 381 15.39 7.12 -8.86
C VAL A 381 15.34 8.61 -8.51
N ILE A 382 14.83 9.44 -9.42
CA ILE A 382 14.70 10.89 -9.15
C ILE A 382 13.69 11.12 -8.03
N ALA A 383 12.53 10.44 -8.06
CA ALA A 383 11.49 10.58 -7.05
C ALA A 383 11.98 10.15 -5.66
N TYR A 384 12.73 9.06 -5.58
CA TYR A 384 13.37 8.59 -4.36
C TYR A 384 14.39 9.61 -3.81
N GLY A 385 15.27 10.15 -4.67
CA GLY A 385 16.27 11.15 -4.28
C GLY A 385 15.64 12.45 -3.75
N VAL A 386 14.56 12.91 -4.38
CA VAL A 386 13.84 14.14 -3.96
C VAL A 386 13.06 13.95 -2.66
N ASN A 387 12.68 12.73 -2.33
CA ASN A 387 11.91 12.43 -1.12
C ASN A 387 12.63 12.78 0.18
N GLY A 388 13.96 12.62 0.26
CA GLY A 388 14.74 13.01 1.44
C GLY A 388 14.48 12.15 2.69
N ASN A 389 14.31 10.84 2.50
CA ASN A 389 14.12 9.84 3.55
C ASN A 389 12.87 10.06 4.44
N ILE A 390 11.80 10.61 3.87
CA ILE A 390 10.49 10.69 4.53
C ILE A 390 9.64 9.50 4.07
N SER A 391 9.01 8.79 5.01
CA SER A 391 8.19 7.62 4.71
C SER A 391 6.84 7.67 5.46
N ILE A 392 5.83 7.03 4.86
CA ILE A 392 4.56 6.73 5.56
C ILE A 392 4.77 5.68 6.66
N TYR A 393 5.87 4.94 6.61
CA TYR A 393 6.21 3.87 7.53
C TYR A 393 7.26 4.28 8.55
N ALA A 394 7.25 3.61 9.71
CA ALA A 394 8.22 3.83 10.79
C ALA A 394 9.55 3.09 10.49
N GLN A 395 10.19 3.43 9.37
CA GLN A 395 11.48 2.86 8.97
C GLN A 395 12.59 3.22 9.96
N GLU A 396 13.55 2.32 10.14
CA GLU A 396 14.79 2.59 10.85
C GLU A 396 15.78 3.33 9.95
N LYS A 397 16.52 4.30 10.53
CA LYS A 397 17.55 5.08 9.81
C LYS A 397 18.91 4.40 9.87
#